data_1999aede7a55a8adcc9e45c7f116faa9
#
_entry.id   1999aede7a55a8adcc9e45c7f116faa9
#
_cell.length_a   1.000
_cell.length_b   1.000
_cell.length_c   1.000
_cell.angle_alpha   90.00
_cell.angle_beta   90.00
_cell.angle_gamma   90.00
#
_symmetry.space_group_name_H-M   'P 1'
#
loop_
_entity.id
_entity.type
_entity.pdbx_description
1 polymer ?
#
loop_
_entity_poly.entity_id
_entity_poly.type
_entity_poly.pdbx_seq_one_letter_code
_entity_poly.pdbx_strand_id
1 'polypeptide(L)'
;MPGYGTLPATEGTGLLPWSWVVERLTLAHDFWLATVTPQGAPHLMPVWAVWHSGRLWFSSANRSRKARNLSADARCTLSTDNPQEPVVVHGRAERITSPEELAAMLAAENAKYQTSYGPEMVDPALNSVYALRLEWVFALDASDFAGSPTRFTFGPDASG
;
A
#
# COMPACT_ATOMS: atom_id res chain seq x y z
N MET A 1 -2.24 -14.00 15.00
CA MET A 1 -1.48 -13.28 16.05
C MET A 1 -1.50 -14.12 17.33
N PRO A 2 -0.54 -15.04 17.50
CA PRO A 2 -0.52 -15.91 18.67
C PRO A 2 -0.39 -15.08 19.95
N GLY A 3 -1.15 -15.45 20.99
CA GLY A 3 -1.09 -14.81 22.30
C GLY A 3 -2.08 -13.67 22.57
N TYR A 4 -2.87 -13.26 21.56
CA TYR A 4 -3.87 -12.19 21.71
C TYR A 4 -5.31 -12.70 21.67
N GLY A 5 -5.52 -14.01 21.86
CA GLY A 5 -6.86 -14.62 21.76
C GLY A 5 -7.39 -14.77 20.33
N THR A 6 -6.55 -14.51 19.32
CA THR A 6 -6.94 -14.73 17.93
C THR A 6 -6.93 -16.22 17.59
N LEU A 7 -7.91 -16.64 16.82
CA LEU A 7 -8.01 -18.03 16.34
C LEU A 7 -6.86 -18.32 15.34
N PRO A 8 -6.44 -19.60 15.23
CA PRO A 8 -5.55 -20.03 14.15
C PRO A 8 -6.14 -19.72 12.78
N ALA A 9 -5.29 -19.53 11.77
CA ALA A 9 -5.72 -19.19 10.42
C ALA A 9 -6.72 -20.18 9.79
N THR A 10 -6.73 -21.43 10.25
CA THR A 10 -7.66 -22.49 9.83
C THR A 10 -8.97 -22.53 10.62
N GLU A 11 -9.06 -21.77 11.70
CA GLU A 11 -10.20 -21.80 12.64
C GLU A 11 -10.91 -20.45 12.75
N GLY A 12 -10.48 -19.46 11.98
CA GLY A 12 -11.11 -18.14 11.93
C GLY A 12 -12.57 -18.26 11.45
N THR A 13 -13.49 -17.78 12.27
CA THR A 13 -14.94 -17.84 11.99
C THR A 13 -15.45 -16.64 11.22
N GLY A 14 -14.66 -15.54 11.16
CA GLY A 14 -15.00 -14.27 10.54
C GLY A 14 -13.95 -13.81 9.51
N LEU A 15 -13.28 -14.73 8.80
CA LEU A 15 -12.26 -14.39 7.83
C LEU A 15 -12.79 -13.40 6.79
N LEU A 16 -12.05 -12.33 6.58
CA LEU A 16 -12.43 -11.23 5.70
C LEU A 16 -12.21 -11.62 4.23
N PRO A 17 -13.18 -11.37 3.33
CA PRO A 17 -12.98 -11.60 1.90
C PRO A 17 -12.06 -10.55 1.29
N TRP A 18 -11.41 -10.86 0.16
CA TRP A 18 -10.53 -9.91 -0.54
C TRP A 18 -11.25 -8.62 -0.95
N SER A 19 -12.52 -8.69 -1.31
CA SER A 19 -13.35 -7.52 -1.61
C SER A 19 -13.44 -6.52 -0.45
N TRP A 20 -13.45 -6.99 0.79
CA TRP A 20 -13.42 -6.15 2.00
C TRP A 20 -12.11 -5.35 2.07
N VAL A 21 -10.98 -5.99 1.76
CA VAL A 21 -9.66 -5.32 1.71
C VAL A 21 -9.64 -4.26 0.62
N VAL A 22 -10.07 -4.61 -0.60
CA VAL A 22 -10.10 -3.68 -1.75
C VAL A 22 -10.95 -2.45 -1.46
N GLU A 23 -12.10 -2.64 -0.81
CA GLU A 23 -12.96 -1.52 -0.40
C GLU A 23 -12.21 -0.54 0.53
N ARG A 24 -11.52 -1.05 1.58
CA ARG A 24 -10.77 -0.20 2.51
C ARG A 24 -9.60 0.50 1.84
N LEU A 25 -8.85 -0.20 0.98
CA LEU A 25 -7.77 0.41 0.20
C LEU A 25 -8.26 1.51 -0.76
N THR A 26 -9.47 1.35 -1.30
CA THR A 26 -10.09 2.33 -2.19
C THR A 26 -10.57 3.56 -1.42
N LEU A 27 -11.20 3.35 -0.26
CA LEU A 27 -11.81 4.42 0.53
C LEU A 27 -10.82 5.16 1.44
N ALA A 28 -9.75 4.51 1.88
CA ALA A 28 -8.75 5.15 2.75
C ALA A 28 -8.17 6.40 2.09
N HIS A 29 -8.25 7.54 2.79
CA HIS A 29 -7.74 8.81 2.27
C HIS A 29 -6.21 8.86 2.39
N ASP A 30 -5.67 8.55 3.57
CA ASP A 30 -4.24 8.59 3.87
C ASP A 30 -3.70 7.19 4.17
N PHE A 31 -2.40 7.04 3.92
CA PHE A 31 -1.68 5.81 4.21
C PHE A 31 -0.38 6.12 4.94
N TRP A 32 0.03 5.21 5.79
CA TRP A 32 1.35 5.23 6.41
C TRP A 32 2.31 4.35 5.62
N LEU A 33 3.35 4.95 5.03
CA LEU A 33 4.40 4.25 4.31
C LEU A 33 5.62 4.03 5.21
N ALA A 34 5.92 2.78 5.49
CA ALA A 34 7.14 2.35 6.15
C ALA A 34 8.19 1.93 5.11
N THR A 35 9.40 2.48 5.23
CA THR A 35 10.58 2.14 4.43
C THR A 35 11.78 1.95 5.34
N VAL A 36 12.87 1.38 4.83
CA VAL A 36 14.11 1.15 5.59
C VAL A 36 15.22 2.04 5.03
N THR A 37 15.94 2.74 5.91
CA THR A 37 17.09 3.52 5.49
C THR A 37 18.28 2.58 5.10
N PRO A 38 19.27 3.05 4.31
CA PRO A 38 20.46 2.25 4.01
C PRO A 38 21.21 1.75 5.25
N GLN A 39 21.02 2.39 6.41
CA GLN A 39 21.61 1.96 7.70
C GLN A 39 20.70 1.01 8.49
N GLY A 40 19.59 0.55 7.91
CA GLY A 40 18.65 -0.39 8.54
C GLY A 40 17.65 0.25 9.50
N ALA A 41 17.62 1.57 9.65
CA ALA A 41 16.65 2.23 10.51
C ALA A 41 15.26 2.32 9.85
N PRO A 42 14.17 2.07 10.59
CA PRO A 42 12.82 2.26 10.06
C PRO A 42 12.53 3.75 9.82
N HIS A 43 11.76 4.03 8.78
CA HIS A 43 11.31 5.37 8.42
C HIS A 43 9.84 5.31 8.03
N LEU A 44 8.98 6.02 8.76
CA LEU A 44 7.53 6.03 8.59
C LEU A 44 7.06 7.44 8.25
N MET A 45 6.29 7.59 7.18
CA MET A 45 5.72 8.87 6.74
C MET A 45 4.33 8.67 6.14
N PRO A 46 3.42 9.64 6.30
CA PRO A 46 2.14 9.61 5.60
C PRO A 46 2.37 9.83 4.09
N VAL A 47 1.52 9.21 3.28
CA VAL A 47 1.47 9.38 1.84
C VAL A 47 0.03 9.28 1.35
N TRP A 48 -0.26 9.94 0.25
CA TRP A 48 -1.41 9.61 -0.56
C TRP A 48 -1.13 8.38 -1.40
N ALA A 49 -2.13 7.52 -1.55
CA ALA A 49 -2.03 6.35 -2.39
C ALA A 49 -3.39 5.98 -3.01
N VAL A 50 -3.35 5.40 -4.19
CA VAL A 50 -4.54 4.96 -4.90
C VAL A 50 -4.49 3.46 -5.14
N TRP A 51 -5.61 2.77 -4.92
CA TRP A 51 -5.81 1.40 -5.37
C TRP A 51 -6.26 1.45 -6.83
N HIS A 52 -5.42 0.99 -7.75
CA HIS A 52 -5.69 1.00 -9.17
C HIS A 52 -5.08 -0.25 -9.83
N SER A 53 -5.82 -0.88 -10.73
CA SER A 53 -5.37 -2.06 -11.48
C SER A 53 -4.73 -3.14 -10.61
N GLY A 54 -5.37 -3.49 -9.47
CA GLY A 54 -4.91 -4.55 -8.57
C GLY A 54 -3.67 -4.21 -7.74
N ARG A 55 -3.18 -2.96 -7.79
CA ARG A 55 -1.96 -2.51 -7.10
C ARG A 55 -2.22 -1.24 -6.31
N LEU A 56 -1.43 -1.00 -5.28
CA LEU A 56 -1.43 0.24 -4.53
C LEU A 56 -0.32 1.16 -5.08
N TRP A 57 -0.71 2.35 -5.53
CA TRP A 57 0.17 3.31 -6.19
C TRP A 57 0.37 4.54 -5.33
N PHE A 58 1.57 5.08 -5.32
CA PHE A 58 1.91 6.33 -4.64
C PHE A 58 3.06 7.05 -5.35
N SER A 59 3.20 8.36 -5.09
CA SER A 59 4.27 9.16 -5.64
C SER A 59 5.12 9.81 -4.54
N SER A 60 6.32 10.22 -4.90
CA SER A 60 7.20 10.98 -4.02
C SER A 60 8.26 11.74 -4.79
N ALA A 61 8.59 12.95 -4.32
CA ALA A 61 9.70 13.70 -4.89
C ALA A 61 11.01 12.87 -4.88
N ASN A 62 11.76 12.90 -5.98
CA ASN A 62 13.00 12.12 -6.17
C ASN A 62 14.03 12.34 -5.05
N ARG A 63 14.07 13.55 -4.47
CA ARG A 63 14.99 13.93 -3.39
C ARG A 63 14.47 13.61 -1.99
N SER A 64 13.27 13.05 -1.86
CA SER A 64 12.73 12.68 -0.56
C SER A 64 13.50 11.53 0.08
N ARG A 65 13.43 11.41 1.41
CA ARG A 65 14.06 10.30 2.13
C ARG A 65 13.45 8.96 1.70
N LYS A 66 12.13 8.89 1.57
CA LYS A 66 11.44 7.66 1.17
C LYS A 66 11.83 7.21 -0.24
N ALA A 67 11.99 8.12 -1.20
CA ALA A 67 12.46 7.76 -2.54
C ALA A 67 13.90 7.22 -2.52
N ARG A 68 14.79 7.81 -1.73
CA ARG A 68 16.16 7.29 -1.54
C ARG A 68 16.16 5.93 -0.86
N ASN A 69 15.32 5.73 0.15
CA ASN A 69 15.20 4.44 0.82
C ASN A 69 14.74 3.36 -0.16
N LEU A 70 13.68 3.61 -0.92
CA LEU A 70 13.12 2.67 -1.89
C LEU A 70 14.07 2.37 -3.06
N SER A 71 14.94 3.32 -3.42
CA SER A 71 15.99 3.09 -4.41
C SER A 71 17.09 2.13 -3.89
N ALA A 72 17.34 2.11 -2.59
CA ALA A 72 18.32 1.21 -1.96
C ALA A 72 17.69 -0.15 -1.59
N ASP A 73 16.45 -0.14 -1.11
CA ASP A 73 15.69 -1.34 -0.76
C ASP A 73 14.21 -1.11 -1.09
N ALA A 74 13.74 -1.81 -2.10
CA ALA A 74 12.37 -1.68 -2.59
C ALA A 74 11.30 -2.22 -1.63
N ARG A 75 11.67 -2.97 -0.57
CA ARG A 75 10.71 -3.48 0.42
C ARG A 75 10.06 -2.34 1.18
N CYS A 76 8.75 -2.39 1.27
CA CYS A 76 8.00 -1.41 2.04
C CYS A 76 6.67 -1.99 2.53
N THR A 77 6.06 -1.26 3.45
CA THR A 77 4.73 -1.58 3.96
C THR A 77 3.90 -0.30 3.92
N LEU A 78 2.69 -0.40 3.38
CA LEU A 78 1.67 0.64 3.51
C LEU A 78 0.56 0.14 4.44
N SER A 79 0.07 1.02 5.29
CA SER A 79 -1.11 0.75 6.12
C SER A 79 -2.12 1.86 5.94
N THR A 80 -3.40 1.49 5.92
CA THR A 80 -4.48 2.48 6.12
C THR A 80 -4.34 3.13 7.48
N ASP A 81 -4.95 4.30 7.67
CA ASP A 81 -4.91 5.08 8.90
C ASP A 81 -6.03 4.74 9.91
N ASN A 82 -6.92 3.80 9.55
CA ASN A 82 -7.99 3.34 10.44
C ASN A 82 -7.55 2.16 11.32
N PRO A 83 -7.28 2.36 12.63
CA PRO A 83 -6.85 1.29 13.52
C PRO A 83 -7.97 0.31 13.90
N GLN A 84 -9.23 0.62 13.62
CA GLN A 84 -10.37 -0.28 13.87
C GLN A 84 -10.57 -1.30 12.75
N GLU A 85 -10.19 -0.93 11.54
CA GLU A 85 -10.26 -1.78 10.35
C GLU A 85 -8.95 -1.67 9.56
N PRO A 86 -7.81 -2.04 10.17
CA PRO A 86 -6.51 -1.85 9.54
C PRO A 86 -6.34 -2.79 8.35
N VAL A 87 -5.80 -2.25 7.27
CA VAL A 87 -5.26 -3.02 6.16
C VAL A 87 -3.78 -2.70 6.04
N VAL A 88 -2.94 -3.71 6.22
CA VAL A 88 -1.48 -3.60 6.12
C VAL A 88 -1.01 -4.36 4.89
N VAL A 89 -0.44 -3.64 3.95
CA VAL A 89 0.01 -4.16 2.65
C VAL A 89 1.53 -4.18 2.64
N HIS A 90 2.12 -5.35 2.53
CA HIS A 90 3.57 -5.54 2.43
C HIS A 90 3.95 -6.00 1.03
N GLY A 91 5.06 -5.45 0.52
CA GLY A 91 5.56 -5.84 -0.80
C GLY A 91 6.78 -5.03 -1.22
N ARG A 92 6.98 -4.96 -2.52
CA ARG A 92 8.09 -4.25 -3.14
C ARG A 92 7.59 -3.13 -4.03
N ALA A 93 8.09 -1.92 -3.81
CA ALA A 93 7.78 -0.76 -4.63
C ALA A 93 8.54 -0.84 -5.96
N GLU A 94 7.82 -0.97 -7.05
CA GLU A 94 8.35 -0.95 -8.41
C GLU A 94 8.21 0.45 -8.97
N ARG A 95 9.33 1.05 -9.39
CA ARG A 95 9.32 2.37 -10.01
C ARG A 95 8.72 2.29 -11.41
N ILE A 96 7.71 3.09 -11.66
CA ILE A 96 7.00 3.14 -12.94
C ILE A 96 7.58 4.28 -13.79
N THR A 97 7.81 3.98 -15.07
CA THR A 97 8.34 4.94 -16.06
C THR A 97 7.56 4.96 -17.36
N SER A 98 6.59 4.05 -17.55
CA SER A 98 5.70 4.02 -18.70
C SER A 98 4.83 5.27 -18.71
N PRO A 99 4.84 6.09 -19.77
CA PRO A 99 4.01 7.29 -19.85
C PRO A 99 2.51 7.00 -19.74
N GLU A 100 2.06 5.87 -20.24
CA GLU A 100 0.66 5.43 -20.18
C GLU A 100 0.25 5.12 -18.73
N GLU A 101 1.06 4.33 -18.01
CA GLU A 101 0.80 4.01 -16.60
C GLU A 101 0.87 5.24 -15.70
N LEU A 102 1.82 6.16 -15.96
CA LEU A 102 1.93 7.43 -15.24
C LEU A 102 0.69 8.31 -15.43
N ALA A 103 0.17 8.40 -16.66
CA ALA A 103 -1.05 9.13 -16.94
C ALA A 103 -2.28 8.50 -16.27
N ALA A 104 -2.39 7.16 -16.28
CA ALA A 104 -3.48 6.44 -15.62
C ALA A 104 -3.45 6.63 -14.08
N MET A 105 -2.25 6.58 -13.48
CA MET A 105 -2.07 6.85 -12.04
C MET A 105 -2.47 8.28 -11.70
N LEU A 106 -2.02 9.28 -12.47
CA LEU A 106 -2.37 10.69 -12.24
C LEU A 106 -3.89 10.92 -12.32
N ALA A 107 -4.55 10.30 -13.29
CA ALA A 107 -6.01 10.40 -13.42
C ALA A 107 -6.71 9.76 -12.19
N ALA A 108 -6.25 8.61 -11.72
CA ALA A 108 -6.81 7.95 -10.54
C ALA A 108 -6.57 8.76 -9.26
N GLU A 109 -5.39 9.37 -9.10
CA GLU A 109 -5.06 10.24 -7.97
C GLU A 109 -5.94 11.50 -7.96
N ASN A 110 -6.05 12.19 -9.10
CA ASN A 110 -6.91 13.37 -9.25
C ASN A 110 -8.38 13.05 -8.94
N ALA A 111 -8.88 11.91 -9.42
CA ALA A 111 -10.26 11.48 -9.15
C ALA A 111 -10.49 11.20 -7.66
N LYS A 112 -9.58 10.48 -7.00
CA LYS A 112 -9.71 10.11 -5.59
C LYS A 112 -9.62 11.33 -4.67
N TYR A 113 -8.64 12.20 -4.88
CA TYR A 113 -8.33 13.33 -3.99
C TYR A 113 -8.98 14.65 -4.44
N GLN A 114 -9.81 14.61 -5.51
CA GLN A 114 -10.50 15.77 -6.07
C GLN A 114 -9.53 16.92 -6.40
N THR A 115 -8.38 16.57 -6.97
CA THR A 115 -7.34 17.50 -7.40
C THR A 115 -7.33 17.66 -8.92
N SER A 116 -6.55 18.62 -9.40
CA SER A 116 -6.37 18.88 -10.84
C SER A 116 -4.88 19.01 -11.14
N TYR A 117 -4.06 18.10 -10.61
CA TYR A 117 -2.64 18.10 -10.87
C TYR A 117 -2.35 17.80 -12.34
N GLY A 118 -1.37 18.53 -12.90
CA GLY A 118 -0.88 18.33 -14.25
C GLY A 118 0.21 17.23 -14.33
N PRO A 119 0.69 16.97 -15.56
CA PRO A 119 1.67 15.90 -15.80
C PRO A 119 3.01 16.10 -15.06
N GLU A 120 3.31 17.29 -14.55
CA GLU A 120 4.49 17.57 -13.74
C GLU A 120 4.51 16.76 -12.42
N MET A 121 3.34 16.35 -11.90
CA MET A 121 3.24 15.52 -10.69
C MET A 121 3.78 14.10 -10.89
N VAL A 122 3.79 13.63 -12.11
CA VAL A 122 4.31 12.31 -12.49
C VAL A 122 5.53 12.39 -13.39
N ASP A 123 6.13 13.60 -13.56
CA ASP A 123 7.37 13.77 -14.30
C ASP A 123 8.52 13.00 -13.64
N PRO A 124 9.12 12.00 -14.31
CA PRO A 124 10.20 11.19 -13.74
C PRO A 124 11.48 11.98 -13.39
N ALA A 125 11.63 13.21 -13.92
CA ALA A 125 12.74 14.11 -13.56
C ALA A 125 12.55 14.72 -12.17
N LEU A 126 11.32 14.90 -11.73
CA LEU A 126 10.95 15.53 -10.46
C LEU A 126 10.49 14.52 -9.40
N ASN A 127 9.69 13.56 -9.81
CA ASN A 127 9.00 12.63 -8.95
C ASN A 127 9.23 11.16 -9.35
N SER A 128 9.21 10.28 -8.37
CA SER A 128 9.15 8.84 -8.57
C SER A 128 7.73 8.37 -8.29
N VAL A 129 7.12 7.70 -9.25
CA VAL A 129 5.86 6.98 -9.07
C VAL A 129 6.18 5.52 -8.83
N TYR A 130 5.51 4.92 -7.86
CA TYR A 130 5.67 3.53 -7.48
C TYR A 130 4.33 2.81 -7.54
N ALA A 131 4.37 1.56 -8.01
CA ALA A 131 3.29 0.60 -7.85
C ALA A 131 3.79 -0.56 -6.98
N LEU A 132 3.03 -0.92 -5.95
CA LEU A 132 3.42 -1.96 -5.02
C LEU A 132 3.10 -3.34 -5.58
N ARG A 133 4.13 -4.17 -5.80
CA ARG A 133 3.97 -5.60 -6.02
C ARG A 133 3.71 -6.26 -4.68
N LEU A 134 2.51 -6.82 -4.52
CA LEU A 134 2.05 -7.38 -3.26
C LEU A 134 2.79 -8.68 -2.94
N GLU A 135 3.22 -8.85 -1.70
CA GLU A 135 3.75 -10.12 -1.15
C GLU A 135 2.76 -10.71 -0.14
N TRP A 136 2.24 -9.88 0.75
CA TRP A 136 1.14 -10.26 1.64
C TRP A 136 0.34 -9.03 2.09
N VAL A 137 -0.90 -9.29 2.45
CA VAL A 137 -1.79 -8.29 3.05
C VAL A 137 -2.38 -8.86 4.33
N PHE A 138 -2.37 -8.08 5.39
CA PHE A 138 -3.06 -8.36 6.63
C PHE A 138 -4.27 -7.44 6.76
N ALA A 139 -5.39 -7.98 7.22
CA ALA A 139 -6.60 -7.24 7.51
C ALA A 139 -7.23 -7.72 8.82
N LEU A 140 -7.90 -6.81 9.51
CA LEU A 140 -8.58 -7.05 10.78
C LEU A 140 -9.83 -6.16 10.84
N ASP A 141 -10.92 -6.71 11.36
CA ASP A 141 -12.07 -5.96 11.85
C ASP A 141 -12.05 -6.03 13.39
N ALA A 142 -11.86 -4.88 14.04
CA ALA A 142 -11.77 -4.84 15.50
C ALA A 142 -13.08 -5.24 16.20
N SER A 143 -14.22 -5.20 15.52
CA SER A 143 -15.50 -5.69 16.06
C SER A 143 -15.54 -7.22 16.25
N ASP A 144 -14.72 -7.94 15.45
CA ASP A 144 -14.46 -9.38 15.60
C ASP A 144 -12.96 -9.64 15.71
N PHE A 145 -12.33 -9.09 16.74
CA PHE A 145 -10.89 -9.15 16.96
C PHE A 145 -10.33 -10.57 16.99
N ALA A 146 -11.08 -11.53 17.48
CA ALA A 146 -10.63 -12.92 17.60
C ALA A 146 -10.76 -13.69 16.29
N GLY A 147 -11.84 -13.48 15.54
CA GLY A 147 -12.22 -14.30 14.38
C GLY A 147 -11.82 -13.70 13.02
N SER A 148 -11.68 -12.37 12.92
CA SER A 148 -11.46 -11.68 11.64
C SER A 148 -10.01 -11.59 11.15
N PRO A 149 -8.95 -11.72 11.97
CA PRO A 149 -7.59 -11.54 11.46
C PRO A 149 -7.31 -12.43 10.26
N THR A 150 -7.11 -11.80 9.11
CA THR A 150 -6.93 -12.47 7.82
C THR A 150 -5.62 -12.07 7.18
N ARG A 151 -4.87 -13.03 6.65
CA ARG A 151 -3.68 -12.82 5.83
C ARG A 151 -3.89 -13.37 4.44
N PHE A 152 -3.69 -12.53 3.44
CA PHE A 152 -3.61 -12.91 2.03
C PHE A 152 -2.14 -12.98 1.63
N THR A 153 -1.76 -14.00 0.88
CA THR A 153 -0.39 -14.15 0.35
C THR A 153 -0.43 -14.22 -1.16
N PHE A 154 0.52 -13.57 -1.80
CA PHE A 154 0.64 -13.49 -3.24
C PHE A 154 1.92 -14.20 -3.68
N GLY A 155 1.83 -14.99 -4.74
CA GLY A 155 3.01 -15.64 -5.33
C GLY A 155 3.93 -14.62 -6.03
N PRO A 156 5.17 -15.01 -6.35
CA PRO A 156 6.14 -14.14 -7.03
C PRO A 156 5.63 -13.61 -8.38
N ASP A 157 4.70 -14.31 -9.03
CA ASP A 157 4.13 -13.97 -10.34
C ASP A 157 2.70 -13.40 -10.26
N ALA A 158 2.18 -13.11 -9.07
CA ALA A 158 0.88 -12.48 -8.90
C ALA A 158 0.96 -10.99 -9.24
N SER A 159 1.10 -10.70 -10.53
CA SER A 159 0.71 -9.42 -11.11
C SER A 159 -0.81 -9.46 -11.26
N GLY A 160 -1.52 -8.68 -10.44
CA GLY A 160 -2.96 -8.55 -10.52
C GLY A 160 -3.42 -7.92 -11.82
#